data_a452dcea545aa83e3fa9bbe1f8127cc3
#
_entry.id   a452dcea545aa83e3fa9bbe1f8127cc3
#
_cell.length_a   1.000
_cell.length_b   1.000
_cell.length_c   1.000
_cell.angle_alpha   90.00
_cell.angle_beta   90.00
_cell.angle_gamma   90.00
#
_symmetry.space_group_name_H-M   'P 1'
#
loop_
_entity.id
_entity.type
_entity.pdbx_description
1 polymer ?
#
loop_
_entity_poly.entity_id
_entity_poly.type
_entity_poly.pdbx_seq_one_letter_code
_entity_poly.pdbx_strand_id
1 'polypeptide(L)'
;MRKFVIGLVFLMTLSSCQQKVNDSDNKAVARIYDKILYQSDLQDVLYEGISASDSIVATKAFIDNWIRLQLVVHQAENEIDKAELDFSKELEEYRNSLIIYKYETYIIEKNLDTVVSDVEIENYANANDLPDDIGKEAIRYIIVNMRKKSLIDKTKNNLYSKAVKDRVFEIY
;
A
#
# COMPACT_ATOMS: atom_id res chain seq x y z
N MET A 1 3.56 55.07 48.34
CA MET A 1 3.69 55.17 46.90
C MET A 1 3.73 53.70 46.34
N ARG A 2 2.56 53.20 45.97
CA ARG A 2 2.41 51.80 45.48
C ARG A 2 2.47 51.82 43.97
N LYS A 3 3.52 51.17 43.40
CA LYS A 3 3.67 51.03 41.96
C LYS A 3 2.91 49.77 41.51
N PHE A 4 1.81 49.98 40.79
CA PHE A 4 1.09 48.94 40.04
C PHE A 4 1.93 48.53 38.82
N VAL A 5 2.34 47.27 38.77
CA VAL A 5 2.90 46.63 37.56
C VAL A 5 1.78 45.85 36.91
N ILE A 6 1.26 46.39 35.81
CA ILE A 6 0.28 45.72 34.94
C ILE A 6 1.07 44.73 34.05
N GLY A 7 0.95 43.43 34.35
CA GLY A 7 1.45 42.37 33.51
C GLY A 7 0.54 42.16 32.30
N LEU A 8 1.01 42.53 31.12
CA LEU A 8 0.35 42.29 29.83
C LEU A 8 0.52 40.80 29.48
N VAL A 9 -0.53 40.01 29.73
CA VAL A 9 -0.59 38.60 29.27
C VAL A 9 -0.89 38.62 27.78
N PHE A 10 0.15 38.34 26.97
CA PHE A 10 0.06 38.17 25.50
C PHE A 10 -0.47 36.76 25.21
N LEU A 11 -1.80 36.68 24.94
CA LEU A 11 -2.47 35.44 24.56
C LEU A 11 -2.11 35.11 23.11
N MET A 12 -1.11 34.28 22.92
CA MET A 12 -0.79 33.69 21.59
C MET A 12 -1.89 32.69 21.24
N THR A 13 -2.85 33.10 20.45
CA THR A 13 -3.77 32.19 19.75
C THR A 13 -2.98 31.47 18.64
N LEU A 14 -2.62 30.22 18.88
CA LEU A 14 -2.13 29.33 17.85
C LEU A 14 -3.31 29.06 16.89
N SER A 15 -3.40 29.84 15.83
CA SER A 15 -4.22 29.50 14.67
C SER A 15 -3.59 28.29 14.01
N SER A 16 -4.07 27.10 14.42
CA SER A 16 -3.84 25.87 13.68
C SER A 16 -4.51 26.03 12.30
N CYS A 17 -3.77 26.45 11.30
CA CYS A 17 -4.15 26.31 9.91
C CYS A 17 -4.19 24.80 9.61
N GLN A 18 -5.35 24.18 9.81
CA GLN A 18 -5.68 22.95 9.09
C GLN A 18 -5.65 23.33 7.61
N GLN A 19 -4.60 22.91 6.94
CA GLN A 19 -4.48 22.94 5.49
C GLN A 19 -5.58 22.01 4.96
N LYS A 20 -6.79 22.58 4.73
CA LYS A 20 -7.76 21.99 3.83
C LYS A 20 -7.05 21.89 2.50
N VAL A 21 -6.67 20.69 2.11
CA VAL A 21 -6.40 20.39 0.72
C VAL A 21 -7.61 20.92 -0.04
N ASN A 22 -7.41 21.94 -0.85
CA ASN A 22 -8.45 22.51 -1.68
C ASN A 22 -8.87 21.44 -2.69
N ASP A 23 -9.89 20.68 -2.33
CA ASP A 23 -10.58 19.71 -3.18
C ASP A 23 -11.58 20.44 -4.12
N SER A 24 -11.25 21.70 -4.48
CA SER A 24 -12.13 22.58 -5.24
C SER A 24 -12.34 22.14 -6.69
N ASP A 25 -11.54 21.19 -7.19
CA ASP A 25 -11.64 20.70 -8.57
C ASP A 25 -12.26 19.29 -8.69
N ASN A 26 -12.52 18.59 -7.58
CA ASN A 26 -13.07 17.25 -7.59
C ASN A 26 -14.60 17.28 -7.51
N LYS A 27 -15.27 17.31 -8.65
CA LYS A 27 -16.72 17.42 -8.75
C LYS A 27 -17.42 16.15 -8.28
N ALA A 28 -18.40 16.28 -7.38
CA ALA A 28 -19.28 15.18 -7.01
C ALA A 28 -20.15 14.75 -8.23
N VAL A 29 -20.15 13.45 -8.53
CA VAL A 29 -20.90 12.85 -9.65
C VAL A 29 -22.10 12.04 -9.20
N ALA A 30 -22.05 11.50 -7.96
CA ALA A 30 -23.21 10.84 -7.34
C ALA A 30 -23.13 10.97 -5.81
N ARG A 31 -24.28 10.84 -5.15
CA ARG A 31 -24.38 10.77 -3.68
C ARG A 31 -25.43 9.76 -3.29
N ILE A 32 -25.14 8.97 -2.26
CA ILE A 32 -26.09 8.11 -1.59
C ILE A 32 -25.84 8.16 -0.09
N TYR A 33 -26.85 8.48 0.71
CA TYR A 33 -26.71 8.73 2.15
C TYR A 33 -25.56 9.75 2.44
N ASP A 34 -24.59 9.34 3.25
CA ASP A 34 -23.39 10.12 3.59
C ASP A 34 -22.21 9.94 2.62
N LYS A 35 -22.31 8.97 1.69
CA LYS A 35 -21.26 8.64 0.71
C LYS A 35 -21.37 9.49 -0.54
N ILE A 36 -20.24 9.98 -1.01
CA ILE A 36 -20.14 10.78 -2.23
C ILE A 36 -19.14 10.11 -3.15
N LEU A 37 -19.53 9.95 -4.40
CA LEU A 37 -18.65 9.55 -5.51
C LEU A 37 -18.19 10.81 -6.22
N TYR A 38 -16.89 10.92 -6.42
CA TYR A 38 -16.28 12.07 -7.09
C TYR A 38 -15.80 11.73 -8.49
N GLN A 39 -15.54 12.77 -9.27
CA GLN A 39 -15.02 12.61 -10.64
C GLN A 39 -13.65 11.93 -10.67
N SER A 40 -12.80 12.13 -9.65
CA SER A 40 -11.53 11.42 -9.51
C SER A 40 -11.66 9.91 -9.42
N ASP A 41 -12.78 9.42 -8.89
CA ASP A 41 -13.02 7.98 -8.70
C ASP A 41 -13.40 7.28 -10.02
N LEU A 42 -13.62 8.06 -11.08
CA LEU A 42 -13.91 7.56 -12.44
C LEU A 42 -12.65 7.34 -13.29
N GLN A 43 -11.45 7.63 -12.77
CA GLN A 43 -10.20 7.56 -13.56
C GLN A 43 -9.94 6.18 -14.15
N ASP A 44 -10.28 5.12 -13.40
CA ASP A 44 -10.10 3.74 -13.87
C ASP A 44 -11.10 3.34 -14.97
N VAL A 45 -12.19 4.09 -15.12
CA VAL A 45 -13.22 3.87 -16.13
C VAL A 45 -12.94 4.67 -17.40
N LEU A 46 -12.28 5.82 -17.26
CA LEU A 46 -11.99 6.80 -18.29
C LEU A 46 -10.52 6.67 -18.74
N TYR A 47 -10.19 5.59 -19.46
CA TYR A 47 -8.84 5.38 -19.98
C TYR A 47 -8.60 6.16 -21.27
N GLU A 48 -7.33 6.41 -21.56
CA GLU A 48 -6.92 7.13 -22.78
C GLU A 48 -7.31 6.33 -24.04
N GLY A 49 -8.01 7.01 -24.98
CA GLY A 49 -8.48 6.40 -26.23
C GLY A 49 -9.93 5.88 -26.21
N ILE A 50 -10.64 5.95 -25.08
CA ILE A 50 -12.08 5.61 -25.04
C ILE A 50 -12.88 6.61 -25.89
N SER A 51 -13.86 6.13 -26.67
CA SER A 51 -14.75 7.02 -27.42
C SER A 51 -15.67 7.82 -26.47
N ALA A 52 -16.13 9.01 -26.91
CA ALA A 52 -17.04 9.82 -26.10
C ALA A 52 -18.36 9.09 -25.79
N SER A 53 -18.89 8.30 -26.71
CA SER A 53 -20.09 7.48 -26.49
C SER A 53 -19.88 6.38 -25.47
N ASP A 54 -18.75 5.66 -25.58
CA ASP A 54 -18.43 4.55 -24.68
C ASP A 54 -18.11 5.08 -23.28
N SER A 55 -17.44 6.24 -23.19
CA SER A 55 -17.17 6.93 -21.93
C SER A 55 -18.46 7.24 -21.15
N ILE A 56 -19.51 7.75 -21.84
CA ILE A 56 -20.81 8.05 -21.22
C ILE A 56 -21.46 6.76 -20.71
N VAL A 57 -21.45 5.68 -21.50
CA VAL A 57 -22.04 4.39 -21.12
C VAL A 57 -21.29 3.78 -19.95
N ALA A 58 -19.95 3.76 -20.01
CA ALA A 58 -19.10 3.21 -18.95
C ALA A 58 -19.26 3.99 -17.63
N THR A 59 -19.26 5.32 -17.69
CA THR A 59 -19.48 6.18 -16.52
C THR A 59 -20.83 5.89 -15.87
N LYS A 60 -21.90 5.82 -16.67
CA LYS A 60 -23.23 5.53 -16.14
C LYS A 60 -23.28 4.15 -15.49
N ALA A 61 -22.75 3.13 -16.13
CA ALA A 61 -22.70 1.77 -15.59
C ALA A 61 -21.90 1.70 -14.29
N PHE A 62 -20.77 2.42 -14.21
CA PHE A 62 -19.98 2.51 -12.99
C PHE A 62 -20.74 3.17 -11.84
N ILE A 63 -21.40 4.31 -12.09
CA ILE A 63 -22.20 5.02 -11.08
C ILE A 63 -23.36 4.13 -10.60
N ASP A 64 -24.09 3.48 -11.51
CA ASP A 64 -25.20 2.59 -11.16
C ASP A 64 -24.72 1.41 -10.32
N ASN A 65 -23.59 0.81 -10.65
CA ASN A 65 -22.98 -0.27 -9.87
C ASN A 65 -22.52 0.22 -8.49
N TRP A 66 -21.85 1.38 -8.42
CA TRP A 66 -21.40 1.97 -7.16
C TRP A 66 -22.60 2.22 -6.22
N ILE A 67 -23.70 2.80 -6.74
CA ILE A 67 -24.92 3.02 -5.95
C ILE A 67 -25.46 1.70 -5.40
N ARG A 68 -25.55 0.64 -6.22
CA ARG A 68 -26.02 -0.68 -5.79
C ARG A 68 -25.16 -1.26 -4.68
N LEU A 69 -23.84 -1.17 -4.81
CA LEU A 69 -22.90 -1.62 -3.78
C LEU A 69 -23.10 -0.86 -2.47
N GLN A 70 -23.22 0.48 -2.52
CA GLN A 70 -23.44 1.27 -1.30
C GLN A 70 -24.77 0.94 -0.62
N LEU A 71 -25.84 0.63 -1.40
CA LEU A 71 -27.11 0.18 -0.85
C LEU A 71 -26.97 -1.14 -0.10
N VAL A 72 -26.24 -2.11 -0.65
CA VAL A 72 -26.00 -3.40 -0.01
C VAL A 72 -25.18 -3.23 1.27
N VAL A 73 -24.12 -2.42 1.23
CA VAL A 73 -23.30 -2.13 2.43
C VAL A 73 -24.16 -1.49 3.51
N HIS A 74 -24.95 -0.47 3.15
CA HIS A 74 -25.83 0.20 4.12
C HIS A 74 -26.86 -0.75 4.72
N GLN A 75 -27.46 -1.66 3.92
CA GLN A 75 -28.39 -2.65 4.42
C GLN A 75 -27.69 -3.64 5.38
N ALA A 76 -26.51 -4.12 5.03
CA ALA A 76 -25.71 -5.00 5.88
C ALA A 76 -25.37 -4.34 7.23
N GLU A 77 -24.95 -3.06 7.22
CA GLU A 77 -24.65 -2.29 8.43
C GLU A 77 -25.87 -2.11 9.34
N ASN A 78 -27.11 -2.22 8.80
CA ASN A 78 -28.34 -2.13 9.59
C ASN A 78 -28.86 -3.48 10.08
N GLU A 79 -28.52 -4.58 9.41
CA GLU A 79 -29.05 -5.93 9.71
C GLU A 79 -28.08 -6.81 10.47
N ILE A 80 -26.78 -6.62 10.30
CA ILE A 80 -25.73 -7.45 10.88
C ILE A 80 -25.19 -6.79 12.16
N ASP A 81 -24.88 -7.61 13.18
CA ASP A 81 -24.30 -7.11 14.43
C ASP A 81 -22.95 -6.42 14.13
N LYS A 82 -22.73 -5.28 14.76
CA LYS A 82 -21.50 -4.50 14.60
C LYS A 82 -20.23 -5.28 14.95
N ALA A 83 -20.34 -6.24 15.88
CA ALA A 83 -19.23 -7.11 16.24
C ALA A 83 -18.83 -8.06 15.10
N GLU A 84 -19.79 -8.48 14.27
CA GLU A 84 -19.53 -9.32 13.10
C GLU A 84 -18.99 -8.52 11.91
N LEU A 85 -19.19 -7.19 11.91
CA LEU A 85 -18.70 -6.26 10.90
C LEU A 85 -17.37 -5.59 11.30
N ASP A 86 -16.78 -5.95 12.44
CA ASP A 86 -15.49 -5.45 12.85
C ASP A 86 -14.34 -6.21 12.16
N PHE A 87 -13.93 -5.71 11.03
CA PHE A 87 -12.79 -6.21 10.25
C PHE A 87 -11.47 -5.51 10.58
N SER A 88 -11.37 -4.83 11.72
CA SER A 88 -10.20 -4.02 12.08
C SER A 88 -8.91 -4.83 12.05
N LYS A 89 -8.94 -6.07 12.56
CA LYS A 89 -7.79 -6.97 12.59
C LYS A 89 -7.37 -7.42 11.19
N GLU A 90 -8.32 -7.87 10.39
CA GLU A 90 -8.09 -8.32 9.00
C GLU A 90 -7.55 -7.19 8.12
N LEU A 91 -8.09 -5.99 8.29
CA LEU A 91 -7.62 -4.80 7.57
C LEU A 91 -6.20 -4.40 8.00
N GLU A 92 -5.86 -4.50 9.30
CA GLU A 92 -4.51 -4.26 9.79
C GLU A 92 -3.52 -5.29 9.23
N GLU A 93 -3.86 -6.59 9.28
CA GLU A 93 -3.04 -7.66 8.73
C GLU A 93 -2.80 -7.47 7.22
N TYR A 94 -3.84 -7.11 6.47
CA TYR A 94 -3.74 -6.82 5.05
C TYR A 94 -2.85 -5.60 4.78
N ARG A 95 -3.05 -4.51 5.52
CA ARG A 95 -2.20 -3.31 5.43
C ARG A 95 -0.73 -3.63 5.70
N ASN A 96 -0.45 -4.41 6.75
CA ASN A 96 0.90 -4.82 7.09
C ASN A 96 1.54 -5.67 5.98
N SER A 97 0.78 -6.60 5.38
CA SER A 97 1.22 -7.40 4.25
C SER A 97 1.62 -6.53 3.04
N LEU A 98 0.83 -5.50 2.73
CA LEU A 98 1.14 -4.56 1.65
C LEU A 98 2.41 -3.73 1.95
N ILE A 99 2.60 -3.29 3.19
CA ILE A 99 3.79 -2.55 3.61
C ILE A 99 5.04 -3.43 3.49
N ILE A 100 4.96 -4.68 3.98
CA ILE A 100 6.06 -5.65 3.87
C ILE A 100 6.41 -5.90 2.41
N TYR A 101 5.41 -6.16 1.56
CA TYR A 101 5.61 -6.35 0.12
C TYR A 101 6.31 -5.14 -0.54
N LYS A 102 5.86 -3.93 -0.25
CA LYS A 102 6.48 -2.70 -0.77
C LYS A 102 7.92 -2.54 -0.30
N TYR A 103 8.19 -2.86 0.96
CA TYR A 103 9.54 -2.79 1.50
C TYR A 103 10.47 -3.84 0.88
N GLU A 104 10.00 -5.09 0.74
CA GLU A 104 10.76 -6.15 0.05
C GLU A 104 11.08 -5.79 -1.40
N THR A 105 10.09 -5.23 -2.13
CA THR A 105 10.28 -4.72 -3.50
C THR A 105 11.35 -3.63 -3.54
N TYR A 106 11.28 -2.65 -2.64
CA TYR A 106 12.29 -1.59 -2.54
C TYR A 106 13.71 -2.13 -2.29
N ILE A 107 13.85 -3.12 -1.40
CA ILE A 107 15.15 -3.74 -1.11
C ILE A 107 15.69 -4.46 -2.32
N ILE A 108 14.83 -5.21 -3.02
CA ILE A 108 15.19 -5.96 -4.23
C ILE A 108 15.68 -5.00 -5.32
N GLU A 109 14.90 -3.98 -5.64
CA GLU A 109 15.25 -2.98 -6.66
C GLU A 109 16.57 -2.28 -6.37
N LYS A 110 16.87 -2.05 -5.09
CA LYS A 110 18.06 -1.32 -4.68
C LYS A 110 19.32 -2.18 -4.57
N ASN A 111 19.20 -3.45 -4.17
CA ASN A 111 20.33 -4.23 -3.71
C ASN A 111 20.49 -5.60 -4.39
N LEU A 112 19.52 -6.04 -5.22
CA LEU A 112 19.62 -7.33 -5.87
C LEU A 112 20.63 -7.28 -7.02
N ASP A 113 21.68 -8.11 -6.93
CA ASP A 113 22.55 -8.41 -8.05
C ASP A 113 21.88 -9.43 -8.98
N THR A 114 21.55 -9.00 -10.19
CA THR A 114 20.93 -9.82 -11.23
C THR A 114 21.93 -10.33 -12.25
N VAL A 115 23.20 -9.90 -12.17
CA VAL A 115 24.24 -10.34 -13.09
C VAL A 115 24.73 -11.74 -12.68
N VAL A 116 24.56 -12.71 -13.56
CA VAL A 116 25.01 -14.11 -13.36
C VAL A 116 25.93 -14.48 -14.52
N SER A 117 27.18 -14.81 -14.20
CA SER A 117 28.18 -15.22 -15.20
C SER A 117 27.93 -16.64 -15.69
N ASP A 118 28.47 -16.96 -16.88
CA ASP A 118 28.40 -18.34 -17.42
C ASP A 118 29.09 -19.34 -16.49
N VAL A 119 30.21 -18.97 -15.88
CA VAL A 119 30.93 -19.81 -14.92
C VAL A 119 30.05 -20.11 -13.69
N GLU A 120 29.26 -19.15 -13.23
CA GLU A 120 28.37 -19.36 -12.12
C GLU A 120 27.19 -20.29 -12.48
N ILE A 121 26.70 -20.16 -13.71
CA ILE A 121 25.67 -21.05 -14.25
C ILE A 121 26.19 -22.50 -14.30
N GLU A 122 27.39 -22.70 -14.85
CA GLU A 122 28.02 -24.02 -14.93
C GLU A 122 28.29 -24.62 -13.55
N ASN A 123 28.82 -23.84 -12.63
CA ASN A 123 29.07 -24.29 -11.26
C ASN A 123 27.75 -24.68 -10.55
N TYR A 124 26.68 -23.90 -10.77
CA TYR A 124 25.36 -24.19 -10.20
C TYR A 124 24.78 -25.49 -10.79
N ALA A 125 24.86 -25.67 -12.11
CA ALA A 125 24.38 -26.88 -12.80
C ALA A 125 25.09 -28.14 -12.28
N ASN A 126 26.43 -28.09 -12.20
CA ASN A 126 27.24 -29.20 -11.73
C ASN A 126 27.00 -29.53 -10.25
N ALA A 127 26.85 -28.52 -9.40
CA ALA A 127 26.63 -28.70 -7.97
C ALA A 127 25.23 -29.27 -7.63
N ASN A 128 24.28 -29.16 -8.56
CA ASN A 128 22.89 -29.60 -8.35
C ASN A 128 22.51 -30.78 -9.28
N ASP A 129 23.47 -31.37 -9.98
CA ASP A 129 23.27 -32.49 -10.95
C ASP A 129 22.11 -32.20 -11.92
N LEU A 130 22.07 -30.97 -12.46
CA LEU A 130 21.00 -30.56 -13.37
C LEU A 130 21.19 -31.26 -14.74
N PRO A 131 20.09 -31.67 -15.40
CA PRO A 131 20.13 -32.22 -16.74
C PRO A 131 20.76 -31.25 -17.76
N ASP A 132 21.52 -31.79 -18.72
CA ASP A 132 22.22 -30.99 -19.74
C ASP A 132 21.29 -30.21 -20.68
N ASP A 133 20.01 -30.56 -20.73
CA ASP A 133 18.99 -29.93 -21.55
C ASP A 133 18.34 -28.70 -20.89
N ILE A 134 18.68 -28.42 -19.61
CA ILE A 134 18.23 -27.21 -18.95
C ILE A 134 18.96 -26.00 -19.56
N GLY A 135 18.19 -25.09 -20.16
CA GLY A 135 18.73 -23.89 -20.77
C GLY A 135 19.40 -22.95 -19.74
N LYS A 136 20.50 -22.31 -20.12
CA LYS A 136 21.23 -21.34 -19.26
C LYS A 136 20.34 -20.25 -18.65
N GLU A 137 19.32 -19.80 -19.38
CA GLU A 137 18.38 -18.76 -18.87
C GLU A 137 17.54 -19.28 -17.71
N ALA A 138 17.13 -20.54 -17.73
CA ALA A 138 16.40 -21.14 -16.62
C ALA A 138 17.28 -21.20 -15.37
N ILE A 139 18.55 -21.60 -15.51
CA ILE A 139 19.50 -21.64 -14.40
C ILE A 139 19.77 -20.22 -13.86
N ARG A 140 19.96 -19.25 -14.75
CA ARG A 140 20.11 -17.83 -14.37
C ARG A 140 18.91 -17.34 -13.55
N TYR A 141 17.71 -17.64 -14.00
CA TYR A 141 16.48 -17.31 -13.28
C TYR A 141 16.44 -17.93 -11.88
N ILE A 142 16.85 -19.20 -11.75
CA ILE A 142 16.92 -19.88 -10.44
C ILE A 142 17.91 -19.17 -9.52
N ILE A 143 19.12 -18.89 -10.00
CA ILE A 143 20.17 -18.21 -9.20
C ILE A 143 19.70 -16.84 -8.74
N VAL A 144 19.10 -16.03 -9.63
CA VAL A 144 18.58 -14.71 -9.28
C VAL A 144 17.47 -14.81 -8.23
N ASN A 145 16.56 -15.78 -8.33
CA ASN A 145 15.51 -15.99 -7.32
C ASN A 145 16.08 -16.46 -5.97
N MET A 146 17.12 -17.28 -5.97
CA MET A 146 17.82 -17.65 -4.74
C MET A 146 18.47 -16.43 -4.07
N ARG A 147 19.15 -15.58 -4.85
CA ARG A 147 19.74 -14.33 -4.36
C ARG A 147 18.65 -13.41 -3.79
N LYS A 148 17.51 -13.27 -4.48
CA LYS A 148 16.36 -12.50 -4.01
C LYS A 148 15.87 -13.00 -2.65
N LYS A 149 15.64 -14.31 -2.52
CA LYS A 149 15.21 -14.92 -1.25
C LYS A 149 16.23 -14.66 -0.14
N SER A 150 17.52 -14.95 -0.43
CA SER A 150 18.62 -14.74 0.53
C SER A 150 18.72 -13.28 0.99
N LEU A 151 18.55 -12.32 0.08
CA LEU A 151 18.58 -10.88 0.39
C LEU A 151 17.45 -10.51 1.35
N ILE A 152 16.23 -10.99 1.10
CA ILE A 152 15.07 -10.75 1.97
C ILE A 152 15.29 -11.37 3.35
N ASP A 153 15.70 -12.64 3.41
CA ASP A 153 15.93 -13.37 4.67
C ASP A 153 17.05 -12.69 5.49
N LYS A 154 18.15 -12.32 4.84
CA LYS A 154 19.25 -11.58 5.49
C LYS A 154 18.79 -10.24 6.03
N THR A 155 17.94 -9.53 5.30
CA THR A 155 17.41 -8.24 5.76
C THR A 155 16.51 -8.42 6.97
N LYS A 156 15.59 -9.39 6.96
CA LYS A 156 14.72 -9.72 8.11
C LYS A 156 15.54 -10.10 9.34
N ASN A 157 16.53 -10.95 9.17
CA ASN A 157 17.43 -11.38 10.26
C ASN A 157 18.24 -10.20 10.84
N ASN A 158 18.72 -9.30 9.99
CA ASN A 158 19.44 -8.10 10.43
C ASN A 158 18.54 -7.16 11.23
N LEU A 159 17.29 -6.94 10.76
CA LEU A 159 16.30 -6.13 11.48
C LEU A 159 15.99 -6.74 12.84
N TYR A 160 15.77 -8.05 12.91
CA TYR A 160 15.52 -8.76 14.16
C TYR A 160 16.71 -8.64 15.11
N SER A 161 17.93 -8.91 14.64
CA SER A 161 19.16 -8.83 15.45
C SER A 161 19.38 -7.42 15.99
N LYS A 162 19.10 -6.40 15.19
CA LYS A 162 19.14 -5.00 15.62
C LYS A 162 18.11 -4.73 16.71
N ALA A 163 16.86 -5.18 16.52
CA ALA A 163 15.79 -4.99 17.48
C ALA A 163 16.11 -5.65 18.84
N VAL A 164 16.73 -6.85 18.84
CA VAL A 164 17.21 -7.52 20.05
C VAL A 164 18.28 -6.69 20.74
N LYS A 165 19.29 -6.20 19.98
CA LYS A 165 20.38 -5.39 20.52
C LYS A 165 19.87 -4.08 21.13
N ASP A 166 18.94 -3.45 20.46
CA ASP A 166 18.38 -2.14 20.85
C ASP A 166 17.26 -2.27 21.89
N ARG A 167 16.88 -3.51 22.28
CA ARG A 167 15.82 -3.84 23.25
C ARG A 167 14.49 -3.16 22.93
N VAL A 168 14.07 -3.20 21.66
CA VAL A 168 12.84 -2.54 21.19
C VAL A 168 11.58 -3.38 21.34
N PHE A 169 11.67 -4.60 21.92
CA PHE A 169 10.52 -5.45 22.22
C PHE A 169 10.71 -6.22 23.52
N GLU A 170 9.60 -6.62 24.12
CA GLU A 170 9.53 -7.46 25.31
C GLU A 170 8.63 -8.67 25.01
N ILE A 171 8.95 -9.80 25.63
CA ILE A 171 8.16 -11.04 25.54
C ILE A 171 7.63 -11.31 26.94
N TYR A 172 6.30 -11.45 27.07
CA TYR A 172 5.58 -11.71 28.31
C TYR A 172 5.14 -13.15 28.42
#